data_9703b2d7981464aa43f5eebf9d79f039
#
_entry.id   9703b2d7981464aa43f5eebf9d79f039
#
_cell.length_a   1.000
_cell.length_b   1.000
_cell.length_c   1.000
_cell.angle_alpha   90.00
_cell.angle_beta   90.00
_cell.angle_gamma   90.00
#
_symmetry.space_group_name_H-M   'P 1'
#
loop_
_entity.id
_entity.type
_entity.pdbx_description
1 polymer ?
#
loop_
_entity_poly.entity_id
_entity_poly.type
_entity_poly.pdbx_seq_one_letter_code
_entity_poly.pdbx_strand_id
1 'polypeptide(L)' 'MSTVFISSNPRNASLTFCYDGAHTVYYGYSMTTAKKKFRQEHNLVGKRVEFIYMAQDMR' A
#
# COMPACT_ATOMS: atom_id res chain seq x y z
N MET A 1 3.10 5.81 -15.78
CA MET A 1 2.14 5.45 -14.72
C MET A 1 2.78 4.45 -13.76
N SER A 2 2.61 4.68 -12.48
CA SER A 2 3.17 3.79 -11.46
C SER A 2 2.12 2.79 -11.01
N THR A 3 2.53 1.55 -10.77
CA THR A 3 1.64 0.50 -10.30
C THR A 3 2.11 0.04 -8.93
N VAL A 4 1.17 0.00 -7.98
CA VAL A 4 1.46 -0.40 -6.61
C VAL A 4 0.55 -1.57 -6.26
N PHE A 5 1.12 -2.64 -5.76
CA PHE A 5 0.37 -3.80 -5.32
C PHE A 5 0.19 -3.73 -3.80
N ILE A 6 -1.03 -3.97 -3.35
CA ILE A 6 -1.39 -3.88 -1.94
C ILE A 6 -1.87 -5.23 -1.45
N SER A 7 -1.34 -5.68 -0.34
CA SER A 7 -1.87 -6.84 0.36
C SER A 7 -2.16 -6.46 1.80
N SER A 8 -3.12 -7.14 2.42
CA SER A 8 -3.47 -6.88 3.80
C SER A 8 -3.33 -8.14 4.63
N ASN A 9 -2.98 -7.97 5.89
CA ASN A 9 -2.89 -9.06 6.83
C ASN A 9 -3.82 -8.75 8.00
N PRO A 10 -4.99 -9.42 8.09
CA PRO A 10 -5.94 -9.11 9.15
C PRO A 10 -5.46 -9.51 10.54
N ARG A 11 -4.46 -10.37 10.63
CA ARG A 11 -3.97 -10.82 11.94
C ARG A 11 -3.30 -9.69 12.71
N ASN A 12 -2.61 -8.80 12.02
CA ASN A 12 -1.88 -7.71 12.68
C ASN A 12 -2.30 -6.35 12.15
N ALA A 13 -3.41 -6.29 11.42
CA ALA A 13 -3.95 -5.04 10.86
C ALA A 13 -2.91 -4.29 10.03
N SER A 14 -2.12 -5.01 9.25
CA SER A 14 -1.09 -4.39 8.43
C SER A 14 -1.49 -4.34 6.97
N LEU A 15 -0.98 -3.32 6.27
CA LEU A 15 -1.10 -3.17 4.83
C LEU A 15 0.29 -3.10 4.25
N THR A 16 0.57 -3.95 3.27
CA THR A 16 1.88 -3.99 2.62
C THR A 16 1.74 -3.44 1.22
N PHE A 17 2.53 -2.44 0.92
CA PHE A 17 2.55 -1.82 -0.40
C PHE A 17 3.84 -2.23 -1.10
N CYS A 18 3.69 -2.86 -2.27
CA CYS A 18 4.82 -3.28 -3.10
C CYS A 18 4.95 -2.31 -4.26
N TYR A 19 6.06 -1.60 -4.31
CA TYR A 19 6.31 -0.64 -5.36
C TYR A 19 7.78 -0.65 -5.74
N ASP A 20 8.06 -0.83 -7.02
CA ASP A 20 9.41 -0.78 -7.59
C ASP A 20 10.39 -1.69 -6.82
N GLY A 21 9.93 -2.88 -6.46
CA GLY A 21 10.74 -3.85 -5.75
C GLY A 21 10.90 -3.60 -4.26
N ALA A 22 10.29 -2.54 -3.74
CA ALA A 22 10.35 -2.21 -2.31
C ALA A 22 9.03 -2.53 -1.64
N HIS A 23 9.08 -2.92 -0.38
CA HIS A 23 7.91 -3.20 0.42
C HIS A 23 7.80 -2.18 1.54
N THR A 24 6.63 -1.57 1.67
CA THR A 24 6.34 -0.63 2.75
C THR A 24 5.15 -1.17 3.53
N VAL A 25 5.28 -1.28 4.84
CA VAL A 25 4.24 -1.86 5.68
C VAL A 25 3.70 -0.79 6.61
N TYR A 26 2.36 -0.70 6.68
CA TYR A 26 1.68 0.23 7.58
C TYR A 26 0.80 -0.56 8.54
N TYR A 27 0.89 -0.22 9.81
CA TYR A 27 0.10 -0.87 10.86
C TYR A 27 -0.94 0.08 11.40
N GLY A 28 -2.18 -0.39 11.50
CA GLY A 28 -3.24 0.38 12.14
C GLY A 28 -3.80 1.52 11.30
N TYR A 29 -3.49 1.58 10.01
CA TYR A 29 -4.04 2.59 9.11
C TYR A 29 -5.18 2.02 8.29
N SER A 30 -6.17 2.87 7.99
CA SER A 30 -7.17 2.53 7.00
C SER A 30 -6.52 2.54 5.61
N MET A 31 -7.18 1.90 4.65
CA MET A 31 -6.65 1.86 3.28
C MET A 31 -6.46 3.26 2.71
N THR A 32 -7.44 4.14 2.92
CA THR A 32 -7.36 5.51 2.41
C THR A 32 -6.19 6.26 3.00
N THR A 33 -6.01 6.17 4.32
CA THR A 33 -4.92 6.85 5.01
C THR A 33 -3.57 6.28 4.59
N ALA A 34 -3.48 4.96 4.47
CA ALA A 34 -2.24 4.32 4.07
C ALA A 34 -1.84 4.72 2.66
N LYS A 35 -2.79 4.77 1.73
CA LYS A 35 -2.50 5.21 0.36
C LYS A 35 -1.98 6.63 0.33
N LYS A 36 -2.61 7.52 1.08
CA LYS A 36 -2.19 8.92 1.14
C LYS A 36 -0.78 9.04 1.69
N LYS A 37 -0.50 8.34 2.76
CA LYS A 37 0.82 8.35 3.38
C LYS A 37 1.87 7.77 2.45
N PHE A 38 1.54 6.70 1.76
CA PHE A 38 2.45 6.08 0.80
C PHE A 38 2.82 7.05 -0.31
N ARG A 39 1.84 7.77 -0.86
CA ARG A 39 2.11 8.75 -1.91
C ARG A 39 3.05 9.85 -1.41
N GLN A 40 2.85 10.32 -0.19
CA GLN A 40 3.71 11.35 0.39
C GLN A 40 5.13 10.86 0.57
N GLU A 41 5.29 9.65 1.07
CA GLU A 41 6.62 9.11 1.36
C GLU A 41 7.39 8.78 0.09
N HIS A 42 6.69 8.41 -0.97
CA HIS A 42 7.33 8.04 -2.23
C HIS A 42 7.25 9.15 -3.28
N ASN A 43 6.85 10.35 -2.86
CA ASN A 43 6.83 11.52 -3.73
C ASN A 43 5.90 11.34 -4.93
N LEU A 44 4.77 10.69 -4.70
CA LEU A 44 3.80 10.37 -5.76
C LEU A 44 2.55 11.23 -5.68
N VAL A 45 2.53 12.24 -4.81
CA VAL A 45 1.39 13.14 -4.69
C VAL A 45 1.21 13.91 -5.99
N GLY A 46 -0.02 13.91 -6.50
CA GLY A 46 -0.32 14.56 -7.77
C GLY A 46 0.07 13.74 -9.00
N LYS A 47 0.64 12.58 -8.83
CA LYS A 47 1.01 11.72 -9.94
C LYS A 47 -0.02 10.61 -10.09
N ARG A 48 -0.11 10.07 -11.31
CA ARG A 48 -1.04 8.98 -11.59
C ARG A 48 -0.46 7.68 -11.07
N VAL A 49 -1.17 7.07 -10.13
CA VAL A 49 -0.75 5.81 -9.51
C VAL A 49 -1.91 4.85 -9.56
N GLU A 50 -1.64 3.63 -10.00
CA GLU A 50 -2.63 2.57 -9.99
C GLU A 50 -2.39 1.66 -8.79
N PHE A 51 -3.37 1.53 -7.91
CA PHE A 51 -3.29 0.63 -6.77
C PHE A 51 -4.07 -0.63 -7.09
N ILE A 52 -3.39 -1.77 -7.03
CA ILE A 52 -4.00 -3.07 -7.29
C ILE A 52 -4.04 -3.83 -5.97
N TYR A 53 -5.26 -4.09 -5.50
CA TYR A 53 -5.44 -4.82 -4.24
C TYR A 53 -5.32 -6.32 -4.50
N MET A 54 -4.37 -6.95 -3.85
CA MET A 54 -4.20 -8.39 -3.94
C MET A 54 -5.00 -9.06 -2.83
N ALA A 55 -5.22 -10.36 -2.97
CA ALA A 55 -5.97 -11.10 -1.98
C ALA A 55 -5.29 -11.01 -0.62
N GLN A 56 -6.11 -11.09 0.45
CA GLN A 56 -5.59 -11.05 1.80
C GLN A 56 -4.70 -12.26 2.05
N ASP A 57 -3.68 -12.03 2.85
CA ASP A 57 -2.83 -13.12 3.31
C ASP A 57 -3.49 -13.75 4.53
N MET A 58 -4.17 -14.84 4.29
CA MET A 58 -5.00 -15.51 5.29
C MET A 58 -4.27 -16.62 6.06
N ARG A 59 -3.00 -16.72 5.93
CA ARG A 59 -2.25 -17.84 6.53
C ARG A 59 -1.80 -17.62 7.93
#